data_230b7dbd77c75cb6947040ecc4e7915a
#
_entry.id   230b7dbd77c75cb6947040ecc4e7915a
#
_cell.length_a   1.000
_cell.length_b   1.000
_cell.length_c   1.000
_cell.angle_alpha   90.00
_cell.angle_beta   90.00
_cell.angle_gamma   90.00
#
_symmetry.space_group_name_H-M   'P 1'
#
loop_
_entity.id
_entity.type
_entity.pdbx_description
1 polymer ?
#
loop_
_entity_poly.entity_id
_entity_poly.type
_entity_poly.pdbx_seq_one_letter_code
_entity_poly.pdbx_strand_id
1 'polypeptide(L)'
;ITKDGSEIRELMHPAVHGNRNQSLAEARVAPGAKTALHRHRRSEELYHVTAGKGSMTLGQQRFEIRPGDTIAIPPGTAHCVENTGSLPLVILCCCSPAYAGDDTEIL
;
A
#
# COMPACT_ATOMS: atom_id res chain seq x y z
N ILE A 1 4.18 -10.85 5.95
CA ILE A 1 4.24 -10.53 4.51
C ILE A 1 2.85 -10.71 3.91
N THR A 2 2.39 -9.75 3.17
CA THR A 2 1.09 -9.78 2.51
C THR A 2 1.16 -10.47 1.14
N LYS A 3 0.02 -10.53 0.45
CA LYS A 3 -0.06 -11.02 -0.93
C LYS A 3 0.85 -10.25 -1.88
N ASP A 4 1.09 -8.97 -1.61
CA ASP A 4 1.88 -8.11 -2.48
C ASP A 4 3.38 -8.13 -2.21
N GLY A 5 3.83 -8.91 -1.23
CA GLY A 5 5.26 -9.07 -0.92
C GLY A 5 5.84 -8.04 0.05
N SER A 6 5.05 -7.08 0.53
CA SER A 6 5.52 -6.14 1.54
C SER A 6 5.40 -6.75 2.95
N GLU A 7 6.15 -6.22 3.91
CA GLU A 7 5.93 -6.49 5.32
C GLU A 7 4.86 -5.54 5.82
N ILE A 8 3.78 -6.07 6.41
CA ILE A 8 2.66 -5.28 6.87
C ILE A 8 2.53 -5.37 8.38
N ARG A 9 2.39 -4.21 9.00
CA ARG A 9 1.98 -4.08 10.40
C ARG A 9 0.60 -3.43 10.41
N GLU A 10 -0.41 -4.21 10.77
CA GLU A 10 -1.77 -3.70 10.87
C GLU A 10 -1.90 -2.85 12.14
N LEU A 11 -2.34 -1.61 11.98
CA LEU A 11 -2.48 -0.67 13.09
C LEU A 11 -3.92 -0.55 13.56
N MET A 12 -4.88 -0.64 12.64
CA MET A 12 -6.31 -0.56 12.95
C MET A 12 -7.10 -1.34 11.93
N HIS A 13 -7.96 -2.25 12.40
CA HIS A 13 -8.82 -3.02 11.51
C HIS A 13 -10.12 -3.40 12.22
N PRO A 14 -11.28 -3.31 11.55
CA PRO A 14 -12.57 -3.61 12.17
C PRO A 14 -12.67 -5.00 12.81
N ALA A 15 -12.01 -6.00 12.20
CA ALA A 15 -12.03 -7.36 12.71
C ALA A 15 -11.36 -7.52 14.07
N VAL A 16 -10.47 -6.59 14.45
CA VAL A 16 -9.67 -6.69 15.67
C VAL A 16 -9.96 -5.55 16.63
N HIS A 17 -10.13 -4.34 16.12
CA HIS A 17 -10.13 -3.14 16.95
C HIS A 17 -11.50 -2.49 17.14
N GLY A 18 -12.54 -3.00 16.46
CA GLY A 18 -13.91 -2.53 16.66
C GLY A 18 -14.30 -1.26 15.93
N ASN A 19 -13.42 -0.66 15.14
CA ASN A 19 -13.80 0.40 14.21
C ASN A 19 -14.60 -0.19 13.04
N ARG A 20 -15.23 0.63 12.18
CA ARG A 20 -16.24 0.11 11.23
C ARG A 20 -15.85 0.13 9.77
N ASN A 21 -15.29 1.24 9.30
CA ASN A 21 -15.33 1.54 7.87
C ASN A 21 -13.99 1.45 7.16
N GLN A 22 -12.89 1.38 7.87
CA GLN A 22 -11.57 1.51 7.28
C GLN A 22 -10.52 0.76 8.07
N SER A 23 -9.39 0.53 7.43
CA SER A 23 -8.21 -0.05 8.08
C SER A 23 -7.00 0.84 7.85
N LEU A 24 -6.06 0.77 8.77
CA LEU A 24 -4.79 1.48 8.69
C LEU A 24 -3.67 0.49 8.96
N ALA A 25 -2.68 0.48 8.08
CA ALA A 25 -1.52 -0.38 8.20
C ALA A 25 -0.26 0.38 7.84
N GLU A 26 0.87 -0.13 8.31
CA GLU A 26 2.18 0.35 7.88
C GLU A 26 2.82 -0.72 7.01
N ALA A 27 3.17 -0.36 5.79
CA ALA A 27 3.87 -1.23 4.86
C ALA A 27 5.36 -0.89 4.85
N ARG A 28 6.20 -1.91 4.80
CA ARG A 28 7.65 -1.79 4.74
C ARG A 28 8.18 -2.55 3.55
N VAL A 29 8.95 -1.88 2.71
CA VAL A 29 9.56 -2.48 1.52
C VAL A 29 11.08 -2.36 1.68
N ALA A 30 11.77 -3.50 1.67
CA ALA A 30 13.22 -3.53 1.81
C ALA A 30 13.92 -2.86 0.62
N PRO A 31 15.14 -2.32 0.80
CA PRO A 31 15.89 -1.75 -0.31
C PRO A 31 16.02 -2.74 -1.46
N GLY A 32 15.75 -2.30 -2.68
CA GLY A 32 15.81 -3.12 -3.88
C GLY A 32 14.61 -4.03 -4.09
N ALA A 33 13.71 -4.15 -3.12
CA ALA A 33 12.52 -4.98 -3.26
C ALA A 33 11.40 -4.24 -3.98
N LYS A 34 10.48 -5.01 -4.53
CA LYS A 34 9.32 -4.51 -5.27
C LYS A 34 8.10 -5.32 -4.84
N THR A 35 6.99 -4.63 -4.60
CA THR A 35 5.73 -5.32 -4.33
C THR A 35 5.13 -5.86 -5.61
N ALA A 36 4.29 -6.89 -5.49
CA ALA A 36 3.58 -7.43 -6.63
C ALA A 36 2.56 -6.42 -7.15
N LEU A 37 2.37 -6.37 -8.46
CA LEU A 37 1.30 -5.59 -9.06
C LEU A 37 -0.04 -6.18 -8.62
N HIS A 38 -0.89 -5.37 -8.03
CA HIS A 38 -2.17 -5.83 -7.47
C HIS A 38 -3.21 -4.71 -7.51
N ARG A 39 -4.45 -5.08 -7.25
CA ARG A 39 -5.55 -4.11 -7.12
C ARG A 39 -6.51 -4.56 -6.05
N HIS A 40 -7.23 -3.61 -5.47
CA HIS A 40 -8.37 -3.86 -4.61
C HIS A 40 -9.63 -3.54 -5.40
N ARG A 41 -10.58 -4.47 -5.43
CA ARG A 41 -11.78 -4.31 -6.28
C ARG A 41 -12.71 -3.24 -5.74
N ARG A 42 -12.89 -3.19 -4.42
CA ARG A 42 -13.85 -2.30 -3.76
C ARG A 42 -13.20 -1.21 -2.95
N SER A 43 -12.05 -1.49 -2.33
CA SER A 43 -11.40 -0.52 -1.45
C SER A 43 -10.75 0.59 -2.25
N GLU A 44 -11.01 1.82 -1.82
CA GLU A 44 -10.15 2.95 -2.11
C GLU A 44 -9.00 2.90 -1.13
N GLU A 45 -7.79 3.18 -1.58
CA GLU A 45 -6.62 3.15 -0.72
C GLU A 45 -5.86 4.46 -0.79
N LEU A 46 -5.35 4.91 0.36
CA LEU A 46 -4.42 6.03 0.43
C LEU A 46 -3.07 5.50 0.87
N TYR A 47 -2.02 5.93 0.19
CA TYR A 47 -0.64 5.74 0.62
C TYR A 47 -0.09 7.07 1.12
N HIS A 48 0.57 7.05 2.26
CA HIS A 48 1.33 8.20 2.75
C HIS A 48 2.74 7.74 3.08
N VAL A 49 3.72 8.28 2.36
CA VAL A 49 5.12 7.89 2.54
C VAL A 49 5.69 8.61 3.76
N THR A 50 6.22 7.83 4.71
CA THR A 50 6.81 8.37 5.95
C THR A 50 8.33 8.29 5.97
N ALA A 51 8.94 7.33 5.25
CA ALA A 51 10.39 7.18 5.22
C ALA A 51 10.82 6.49 3.93
N GLY A 52 12.06 6.74 3.51
CA GLY A 52 12.61 6.14 2.32
C GLY A 52 12.16 6.82 1.04
N LYS A 53 12.50 6.24 -0.10
CA LYS A 53 12.07 6.71 -1.41
C LYS A 53 11.86 5.53 -2.35
N GLY A 54 11.06 5.73 -3.37
CA GLY A 54 10.79 4.67 -4.30
C GLY A 54 10.15 5.15 -5.58
N SER A 55 9.75 4.18 -6.40
CA SER A 55 9.00 4.40 -7.62
C SER A 55 7.67 3.69 -7.50
N MET A 56 6.59 4.38 -7.86
CA MET A 56 5.25 3.82 -7.81
C MET A 56 4.67 3.68 -9.19
N THR A 57 4.04 2.54 -9.45
CA THR A 57 3.19 2.33 -10.62
C THR A 57 1.75 2.45 -10.17
N LEU A 58 0.98 3.29 -10.84
CA LEU A 58 -0.44 3.50 -10.57
C LEU A 58 -1.17 3.51 -11.91
N GLY A 59 -1.87 2.43 -12.22
CA GLY A 59 -2.46 2.24 -13.53
C GLY A 59 -1.37 2.25 -14.59
N GLN A 60 -1.44 3.22 -15.50
CA GLN A 60 -0.44 3.36 -16.57
C GLN A 60 0.61 4.43 -16.28
N GLN A 61 0.57 5.01 -15.08
CA GLN A 61 1.52 6.03 -14.68
C GLN A 61 2.62 5.43 -13.82
N ARG A 62 3.81 6.01 -13.90
CA ARG A 62 4.92 5.66 -13.04
C ARG A 62 5.59 6.96 -12.58
N PHE A 63 5.84 7.08 -11.28
CA PHE A 63 6.40 8.29 -10.70
C PHE A 63 7.19 7.97 -9.43
N GLU A 64 8.07 8.88 -9.07
CA GLU A 64 8.83 8.77 -7.82
C GLU A 64 7.98 9.19 -6.63
N ILE A 65 8.20 8.52 -5.50
CA ILE A 65 7.58 8.82 -4.22
C ILE A 65 8.65 9.03 -3.16
N ARG A 66 8.40 9.95 -2.24
CA ARG A 66 9.31 10.33 -1.17
C ARG A 66 8.53 10.73 0.09
N PRO A 67 9.20 10.88 1.26
CA PRO A 67 8.49 11.24 2.50
C PRO A 67 7.63 12.48 2.33
N GLY A 68 6.40 12.39 2.84
CA GLY A 68 5.42 13.46 2.74
C GLY A 68 4.44 13.33 1.58
N ASP A 69 4.73 12.48 0.60
CA ASP A 69 3.80 12.26 -0.51
C ASP A 69 2.60 11.43 -0.06
N THR A 70 1.43 11.82 -0.54
CA THR A 70 0.19 11.08 -0.31
C THR A 70 -0.46 10.79 -1.66
N ILE A 71 -0.78 9.52 -1.89
CA ILE A 71 -1.30 9.05 -3.16
C ILE A 71 -2.67 8.41 -2.95
N ALA A 72 -3.66 8.82 -3.74
CA ALA A 72 -4.97 8.19 -3.75
C ALA A 72 -5.00 7.10 -4.82
N ILE A 73 -5.43 5.91 -4.43
CA ILE A 73 -5.53 4.75 -5.31
C ILE A 73 -7.00 4.39 -5.44
N PRO A 74 -7.62 4.69 -6.59
CA PRO A 74 -9.03 4.35 -6.80
C PRO A 74 -9.28 2.84 -6.80
N PRO A 75 -10.48 2.39 -6.44
CA PRO A 75 -10.85 0.98 -6.55
C PRO A 75 -10.56 0.44 -7.96
N GLY A 76 -10.06 -0.79 -8.04
CA GLY A 76 -9.78 -1.46 -9.31
C GLY A 76 -8.51 -1.04 -10.00
N THR A 77 -7.78 -0.07 -9.48
CA THR A 77 -6.56 0.43 -10.12
C THR A 77 -5.34 -0.39 -9.71
N ALA A 78 -4.67 -0.95 -10.70
CA ALA A 78 -3.45 -1.73 -10.48
C ALA A 78 -2.33 -0.82 -9.96
N HIS A 79 -1.61 -1.30 -8.96
CA HIS A 79 -0.51 -0.53 -8.38
C HIS A 79 0.56 -1.42 -7.77
N CYS A 80 1.76 -0.89 -7.71
CA CYS A 80 2.89 -1.49 -6.99
C CYS A 80 3.91 -0.41 -6.68
N VAL A 81 4.82 -0.72 -5.76
CA VAL A 81 5.93 0.17 -5.41
C VAL A 81 7.24 -0.60 -5.45
N GLU A 82 8.30 0.12 -5.78
CA GLU A 82 9.65 -0.40 -5.76
C GLU A 82 10.51 0.52 -4.90
N ASN A 83 11.28 -0.08 -3.98
CA ASN A 83 12.23 0.69 -3.19
C ASN A 83 13.50 0.92 -4.00
N THR A 84 13.73 2.15 -4.42
CA THR A 84 14.90 2.55 -5.22
C THR A 84 16.00 3.17 -4.39
N GLY A 85 15.79 3.27 -3.08
CA GLY A 85 16.76 3.84 -2.14
C GLY A 85 17.58 2.80 -1.43
N SER A 86 18.33 3.24 -0.44
CA SER A 86 19.20 2.39 0.39
C SER A 86 18.66 2.14 1.79
N LEU A 87 17.53 2.76 2.12
CA LEU A 87 16.82 2.60 3.40
C LEU A 87 15.45 1.98 3.17
N PRO A 88 14.81 1.40 4.19
CA PRO A 88 13.46 0.90 4.04
C PRO A 88 12.50 1.98 3.56
N LEU A 89 11.64 1.62 2.62
CA LEU A 89 10.53 2.48 2.19
C LEU A 89 9.34 2.16 3.10
N VAL A 90 8.84 3.15 3.81
CA VAL A 90 7.76 2.98 4.79
C VAL A 90 6.57 3.81 4.36
N ILE A 91 5.41 3.15 4.28
CA ILE A 91 4.18 3.74 3.77
C ILE A 91 3.04 3.43 4.73
N LEU A 92 2.29 4.45 5.13
CA LEU A 92 1.01 4.25 5.78
C LEU A 92 -0.05 3.98 4.71
N CYS A 93 -0.83 2.91 4.91
CA CYS A 93 -1.86 2.48 3.98
C CYS A 93 -3.22 2.52 4.66
N CYS A 94 -4.14 3.30 4.11
CA CYS A 94 -5.50 3.40 4.62
C CYS A 94 -6.46 2.88 3.56
N CYS A 95 -7.23 1.85 3.90
CA CYS A 95 -8.23 1.27 3.00
C CYS A 95 -9.64 1.54 3.51
N SER A 96 -10.52 1.93 2.60
CA SER A 96 -11.95 2.13 2.88
C SER A 96 -12.77 1.60 1.69
N PRO A 97 -13.58 0.54 1.87
CA PRO A 97 -13.71 -0.32 3.06
C PRO A 97 -12.37 -0.89 3.53
N ALA A 98 -12.35 -1.39 4.76
CA ALA A 98 -11.15 -1.97 5.36
C ALA A 98 -10.52 -3.05 4.47
N TYR A 99 -9.19 -3.18 4.52
CA TYR A 99 -8.47 -4.19 3.76
C TYR A 99 -9.09 -5.58 3.95
N ALA A 100 -9.28 -6.29 2.84
CA ALA A 100 -9.72 -7.67 2.82
C ALA A 100 -8.94 -8.44 1.76
N GLY A 101 -8.43 -9.61 2.13
CA GLY A 101 -7.67 -10.45 1.22
C GLY A 101 -8.48 -10.91 0.02
N ASP A 102 -9.77 -11.17 0.20
CA ASP A 102 -10.68 -11.58 -0.87
C ASP A 102 -11.05 -10.43 -1.82
N ASP A 103 -10.78 -9.18 -1.42
CA ASP A 103 -10.95 -7.99 -2.25
C ASP A 103 -9.67 -7.65 -3.03
N THR A 104 -8.58 -8.33 -2.74
CA THR A 104 -7.26 -8.07 -3.30
C THR A 104 -6.93 -9.09 -4.37
N GLU A 105 -6.57 -8.62 -5.54
CA GLU A 105 -6.23 -9.44 -6.69
C GLU A 105 -4.79 -9.17 -7.13
N ILE A 106 -3.97 -10.22 -7.15
CA ILE A 106 -2.60 -10.16 -7.69
C ILE A 106 -2.68 -10.29 -9.20
N LEU A 107 -2.02 -9.42 -9.90
CA LEU A 107 -2.08 -9.33 -11.36
C LEU A 107 -0.86 -9.92 -12.06
#